data_634c85d907cc588e5dc66163431e108b
#
_entry.id   634c85d907cc588e5dc66163431e108b
#
_cell.length_a   1.000
_cell.length_b   1.000
_cell.length_c   1.000
_cell.angle_alpha   90.00
_cell.angle_beta   90.00
_cell.angle_gamma   90.00
#
_symmetry.space_group_name_H-M   'P 1'
#
loop_
_entity.id
_entity.type
_entity.pdbx_description
1 polymer ?
#
loop_
_entity_poly.entity_id
_entity_poly.type
_entity_poly.pdbx_seq_one_letter_code
_entity_poly.pdbx_strand_id
1 'polypeptide(L)'
;SRFPELLDNLKLILEVLETMSTMSKLQYFENIAFKFAIVKALSTEEIRQILNQRKWIYIEKKGKNDGLEFKYGFITINLNWNLFEEILFESNFVISMAGTASEQAIGLAKPVIQIEGNGPQFTKSFAEAQRRLLGRYVFCSTNYINKKDQINQTINLILKVIYLIKLDKKFLVSCLDNA
;
A
#
# COMPACT_ATOMS: atom_id res chain seq x y z
N SER A 1 1.17 8.60 9.11
CA SER A 1 1.40 7.93 10.41
C SER A 1 2.36 8.76 11.25
N ARG A 2 2.24 8.68 12.58
CA ARG A 2 3.14 9.34 13.55
C ARG A 2 4.08 8.29 14.15
N PHE A 3 5.22 8.69 14.72
CA PHE A 3 6.00 7.81 15.55
C PHE A 3 5.25 7.48 16.87
N PRO A 4 5.34 6.24 17.39
CA PRO A 4 6.08 5.07 16.88
C PRO A 4 5.32 4.21 15.85
N GLU A 5 4.04 4.46 15.61
CA GLU A 5 3.16 3.62 14.79
C GLU A 5 3.65 3.52 13.33
N LEU A 6 4.40 4.53 12.87
CA LEU A 6 4.92 4.58 11.50
C LEU A 6 5.80 3.36 11.16
N LEU A 7 6.67 2.96 12.09
CA LEU A 7 7.55 1.81 11.89
C LEU A 7 6.78 0.48 11.89
N ASP A 8 5.79 0.34 12.77
CA ASP A 8 4.97 -0.86 12.83
C ASP A 8 4.10 -0.99 11.59
N ASN A 9 3.56 0.11 11.11
CA ASN A 9 2.79 0.18 9.88
C ASN A 9 3.65 -0.18 8.66
N LEU A 10 4.87 0.35 8.58
CA LEU A 10 5.82 -0.02 7.53
C LEU A 10 6.13 -1.52 7.56
N LYS A 11 6.43 -2.08 8.74
CA LYS A 11 6.70 -3.52 8.91
C LYS A 11 5.51 -4.37 8.49
N LEU A 12 4.29 -3.96 8.82
CA LEU A 12 3.06 -4.68 8.43
C LEU A 12 2.90 -4.70 6.90
N ILE A 13 3.07 -3.56 6.24
CA ILE A 13 2.98 -3.50 4.77
C ILE A 13 4.07 -4.36 4.13
N LEU A 14 5.31 -4.31 4.62
CA LEU A 14 6.39 -5.16 4.12
C LEU A 14 6.07 -6.64 4.30
N GLU A 15 5.50 -7.04 5.43
CA GLU A 15 5.10 -8.44 5.69
C GLU A 15 3.99 -8.91 4.74
N VAL A 16 3.04 -8.04 4.40
CA VAL A 16 2.03 -8.31 3.37
C VAL A 16 2.69 -8.56 2.02
N LEU A 17 3.62 -7.71 1.59
CA LEU A 17 4.31 -7.83 0.31
C LEU A 17 5.22 -9.05 0.26
N GLU A 18 5.97 -9.33 1.33
CA GLU A 18 6.81 -10.51 1.46
C GLU A 18 5.99 -11.81 1.37
N THR A 19 4.86 -11.87 2.09
CA THR A 19 3.95 -13.01 2.03
C THR A 19 3.37 -13.17 0.63
N MET A 20 2.95 -12.06 0.01
CA MET A 20 2.45 -12.05 -1.36
C MET A 20 3.49 -12.59 -2.34
N SER A 21 4.78 -12.27 -2.16
CA SER A 21 5.86 -12.72 -3.04
C SER A 21 6.13 -14.23 -2.99
N THR A 22 5.70 -14.91 -1.94
CA THR A 22 5.85 -16.36 -1.82
C THR A 22 4.73 -17.15 -2.51
N MET A 23 3.68 -16.48 -2.96
CA MET A 23 2.53 -17.12 -3.59
C MET A 23 2.81 -17.40 -5.06
N SER A 24 3.13 -18.64 -5.43
CA SER A 24 3.49 -19.06 -6.79
C SER A 24 2.47 -18.70 -7.87
N LYS A 25 1.18 -18.60 -7.51
CA LYS A 25 0.10 -18.18 -8.43
C LYS A 25 0.18 -16.71 -8.85
N LEU A 26 1.01 -15.90 -8.18
CA LEU A 26 1.11 -14.46 -8.39
C LEU A 26 2.31 -14.05 -9.25
N GLN A 27 3.14 -14.98 -9.69
CA GLN A 27 4.25 -14.71 -10.63
C GLN A 27 3.78 -14.05 -11.94
N TYR A 28 2.51 -14.24 -12.31
CA TYR A 28 1.87 -13.57 -13.46
C TYR A 28 1.66 -12.06 -13.26
N PHE A 29 1.94 -11.53 -12.07
CA PHE A 29 1.86 -10.10 -11.74
C PHE A 29 3.25 -9.44 -11.71
N GLU A 30 4.21 -9.93 -12.48
CA GLU A 30 5.61 -9.48 -12.51
C GLU A 30 5.82 -7.97 -12.77
N ASN A 31 4.78 -7.27 -13.21
CA ASN A 31 4.85 -5.85 -13.57
C ASN A 31 4.21 -4.93 -12.52
N ILE A 32 4.01 -5.40 -11.28
CA ILE A 32 3.46 -4.55 -10.23
C ILE A 32 4.60 -3.91 -9.43
N ALA A 33 4.70 -2.59 -9.52
CA ALA A 33 5.61 -1.80 -8.70
C ALA A 33 4.82 -1.13 -7.57
N PHE A 34 5.28 -1.27 -6.34
CA PHE A 34 4.75 -0.55 -5.19
C PHE A 34 5.60 0.69 -4.93
N LYS A 35 4.99 1.87 -5.01
CA LYS A 35 5.64 3.15 -4.68
C LYS A 35 5.27 3.55 -3.26
N PHE A 36 6.26 3.83 -2.44
CA PHE A 36 6.09 4.29 -1.07
C PHE A 36 6.37 5.77 -0.98
N ALA A 37 5.40 6.54 -0.56
CA ALA A 37 5.59 7.92 -0.16
C ALA A 37 6.07 7.95 1.31
N ILE A 38 7.36 8.20 1.50
CA ILE A 38 7.99 8.17 2.82
C ILE A 38 7.96 9.57 3.44
N VAL A 39 7.55 9.62 4.71
CA VAL A 39 7.59 10.86 5.48
C VAL A 39 9.02 11.23 5.88
N LYS A 40 9.32 12.51 5.98
CA LYS A 40 10.65 13.03 6.36
C LYS A 40 11.19 12.52 7.70
N ALA A 41 10.30 12.06 8.58
CA ALA A 41 10.67 11.54 9.90
C ALA A 41 11.43 10.19 9.84
N LEU A 42 11.37 9.46 8.70
CA LEU A 42 12.16 8.25 8.48
C LEU A 42 13.35 8.57 7.58
N SER A 43 14.54 8.37 8.11
CA SER A 43 15.78 8.54 7.35
C SER A 43 16.00 7.39 6.37
N THR A 44 16.76 7.67 5.33
CA THR A 44 17.21 6.67 4.35
C THR A 44 17.91 5.49 5.02
N GLU A 45 18.74 5.77 6.03
CA GLU A 45 19.54 4.75 6.71
C GLU A 45 18.67 3.81 7.55
N GLU A 46 17.72 4.35 8.32
CA GLU A 46 16.79 3.53 9.10
C GLU A 46 15.97 2.58 8.19
N ILE A 47 15.49 3.07 7.05
CA ILE A 47 14.75 2.24 6.11
C ILE A 47 15.67 1.17 5.50
N ARG A 48 16.89 1.52 5.09
CA ARG A 48 17.85 0.54 4.57
C ARG A 48 18.14 -0.57 5.59
N GLN A 49 18.32 -0.23 6.86
CA GLN A 49 18.53 -1.22 7.91
C GLN A 49 17.33 -2.17 8.06
N ILE A 50 16.10 -1.63 8.09
CA ILE A 50 14.88 -2.43 8.19
C ILE A 50 14.77 -3.39 7.00
N LEU A 51 14.96 -2.91 5.78
CA LEU A 51 14.83 -3.70 4.57
C LEU A 51 15.92 -4.78 4.47
N ASN A 52 17.18 -4.44 4.80
CA ASN A 52 18.27 -5.40 4.80
C ASN A 52 18.05 -6.52 5.84
N GLN A 53 17.59 -6.19 7.05
CA GLN A 53 17.23 -7.19 8.07
C GLN A 53 16.13 -8.14 7.60
N ARG A 54 15.23 -7.64 6.74
CA ARG A 54 14.13 -8.41 6.12
C ARG A 54 14.52 -9.06 4.78
N LYS A 55 15.81 -9.04 4.41
CA LYS A 55 16.37 -9.65 3.19
C LYS A 55 15.85 -9.04 1.87
N TRP A 56 15.42 -7.78 1.89
CA TRP A 56 15.17 -7.03 0.67
C TRP A 56 16.50 -6.66 0.02
N ILE A 57 16.60 -6.85 -1.30
CA ILE A 57 17.81 -6.60 -2.07
C ILE A 57 17.73 -5.21 -2.67
N TYR A 58 18.70 -4.35 -2.37
CA TYR A 58 18.83 -3.04 -2.97
C TYR A 58 19.16 -3.15 -4.46
N ILE A 59 18.46 -2.37 -5.28
CA ILE A 59 18.71 -2.26 -6.72
C ILE A 59 19.32 -0.89 -6.99
N GLU A 60 20.56 -0.89 -7.46
CA GLU A 60 21.23 0.35 -7.86
C GLU A 60 20.64 0.87 -9.16
N LYS A 61 20.09 2.08 -9.14
CA LYS A 61 19.59 2.75 -10.35
C LYS A 61 20.69 3.57 -11.00
N LYS A 62 20.87 3.37 -12.29
CA LYS A 62 21.68 4.29 -13.13
C LYS A 62 20.79 5.50 -13.49
N GLY A 63 20.88 6.60 -12.72
CA GLY A 63 20.16 7.84 -13.02
C GLY A 63 19.87 8.69 -11.78
N LYS A 64 19.47 9.95 -12.02
CA LYS A 64 19.23 10.98 -10.99
C LYS A 64 17.88 10.86 -10.23
N ASN A 65 17.29 9.69 -10.13
CA ASN A 65 16.06 9.57 -9.33
C ASN A 65 16.44 9.39 -7.85
N ASP A 66 16.02 10.34 -7.02
CA ASP A 66 16.31 10.39 -5.57
C ASP A 66 15.65 9.29 -4.74
N GLY A 67 14.97 8.34 -5.36
CA GLY A 67 14.31 7.22 -4.71
C GLY A 67 15.19 5.99 -4.57
N LEU A 68 14.94 5.20 -3.52
CA LEU A 68 15.55 3.89 -3.32
C LEU A 68 14.67 2.80 -3.91
N GLU A 69 15.29 1.82 -4.57
CA GLU A 69 14.59 0.66 -5.07
C GLU A 69 15.08 -0.62 -4.40
N PHE A 70 14.13 -1.44 -3.99
CA PHE A 70 14.42 -2.74 -3.38
C PHE A 70 13.54 -3.83 -4.00
N LYS A 71 14.05 -5.06 -4.00
CA LYS A 71 13.35 -6.24 -4.50
C LYS A 71 13.31 -7.33 -3.45
N TYR A 72 12.16 -8.00 -3.36
CA TYR A 72 11.98 -9.23 -2.60
C TYR A 72 11.14 -10.22 -3.43
N GLY A 73 11.73 -11.36 -3.78
CA GLY A 73 11.11 -12.28 -4.74
C GLY A 73 10.84 -11.59 -6.08
N PHE A 74 9.59 -11.59 -6.52
CA PHE A 74 9.16 -10.90 -7.75
C PHE A 74 8.62 -9.48 -7.51
N ILE A 75 8.52 -9.03 -6.26
CA ILE A 75 8.00 -7.71 -5.90
C ILE A 75 9.11 -6.68 -5.86
N THR A 76 8.87 -5.56 -6.50
CA THR A 76 9.74 -4.38 -6.46
C THR A 76 9.03 -3.25 -5.70
N ILE A 77 9.75 -2.60 -4.79
CA ILE A 77 9.29 -1.39 -4.10
C ILE A 77 10.19 -0.22 -4.44
N ASN A 78 9.58 0.95 -4.60
CA ASN A 78 10.25 2.22 -4.82
C ASN A 78 9.91 3.16 -3.66
N LEU A 79 10.93 3.59 -2.93
CA LEU A 79 10.79 4.47 -1.76
C LEU A 79 11.16 5.89 -2.18
N ASN A 80 10.27 6.83 -1.94
CA ASN A 80 10.46 8.20 -2.34
C ASN A 80 10.08 9.15 -1.21
N TRP A 81 10.89 10.19 -1.02
CA TRP A 81 10.64 11.28 -0.08
C TRP A 81 10.13 12.49 -0.85
N ASN A 82 9.19 13.22 -0.28
CA ASN A 82 8.63 14.47 -0.84
C ASN A 82 7.92 14.34 -2.21
N LEU A 83 7.55 13.13 -2.65
CA LEU A 83 6.85 12.86 -3.91
C LEU A 83 5.45 12.26 -3.68
N PHE A 84 4.77 12.65 -2.60
CA PHE A 84 3.47 12.07 -2.27
C PHE A 84 2.42 12.34 -3.35
N GLU A 85 2.33 13.58 -3.83
CA GLU A 85 1.34 13.99 -4.81
C GLU A 85 1.57 13.31 -6.17
N GLU A 86 2.82 13.25 -6.62
CA GLU A 86 3.20 12.59 -7.87
C GLU A 86 2.91 11.09 -7.81
N ILE A 87 3.28 10.43 -6.70
CA ILE A 87 3.00 9.00 -6.49
C ILE A 87 1.51 8.75 -6.48
N LEU A 88 0.75 9.59 -5.80
CA LEU A 88 -0.70 9.47 -5.73
C LEU A 88 -1.33 9.61 -7.10
N PHE A 89 -0.90 10.60 -7.88
CA PHE A 89 -1.41 10.85 -9.23
C PHE A 89 -1.12 9.68 -10.17
N GLU A 90 0.09 9.13 -10.16
CA GLU A 90 0.51 8.04 -11.02
C GLU A 90 -0.05 6.66 -10.60
N SER A 91 -0.53 6.53 -9.37
CA SER A 91 -1.02 5.25 -8.84
C SER A 91 -2.30 4.80 -9.52
N ASN A 92 -2.46 3.48 -9.69
CA ASN A 92 -3.73 2.88 -10.11
C ASN A 92 -4.66 2.57 -8.93
N PHE A 93 -4.10 2.36 -7.74
CA PHE A 93 -4.79 2.21 -6.47
C PHE A 93 -3.86 2.59 -5.32
N VAL A 94 -4.40 2.81 -4.16
CA VAL A 94 -3.63 3.22 -2.98
C VAL A 94 -3.84 2.25 -1.83
N ILE A 95 -2.76 1.86 -1.18
CA ILE A 95 -2.79 1.19 0.12
C ILE A 95 -2.54 2.26 1.17
N SER A 96 -3.51 2.50 2.03
CA SER A 96 -3.45 3.58 3.00
C SER A 96 -3.72 3.10 4.42
N MET A 97 -2.98 3.69 5.35
CA MET A 97 -3.19 3.61 6.79
C MET A 97 -3.40 5.02 7.37
N ALA A 98 -3.94 5.96 6.57
CA ALA A 98 -4.15 7.35 6.93
C ALA A 98 -5.46 7.90 6.33
N GLY A 99 -6.20 8.69 7.12
CA GLY A 99 -7.47 9.29 6.67
C GLY A 99 -7.26 10.21 5.48
N THR A 100 -6.44 11.24 5.63
CA THR A 100 -6.20 12.27 4.60
C THR A 100 -5.70 11.68 3.28
N ALA A 101 -4.78 10.69 3.33
CA ALA A 101 -4.30 10.04 2.11
C ALA A 101 -5.42 9.25 1.40
N SER A 102 -6.34 8.65 2.16
CA SER A 102 -7.51 7.96 1.61
C SER A 102 -8.49 8.93 0.96
N GLU A 103 -8.74 10.07 1.60
CA GLU A 103 -9.61 11.13 1.07
C GLU A 103 -9.07 11.69 -0.26
N GLN A 104 -7.78 12.01 -0.29
CA GLN A 104 -7.12 12.52 -1.50
C GLN A 104 -7.12 11.47 -2.63
N ALA A 105 -6.90 10.18 -2.30
CA ALA A 105 -6.94 9.11 -3.28
C ALA A 105 -8.33 8.96 -3.91
N ILE A 106 -9.38 8.94 -3.09
CA ILE A 106 -10.77 8.87 -3.59
C ILE A 106 -11.10 10.09 -4.44
N GLY A 107 -10.73 11.30 -4.01
CA GLY A 107 -10.92 12.53 -4.80
C GLY A 107 -10.20 12.52 -6.16
N LEU A 108 -9.19 11.66 -6.33
CA LEU A 108 -8.52 11.38 -7.61
C LEU A 108 -9.06 10.12 -8.30
N ALA A 109 -10.22 9.64 -7.91
CA ALA A 109 -10.85 8.42 -8.42
C ALA A 109 -9.99 7.15 -8.29
N LYS A 110 -9.10 7.10 -7.31
CA LYS A 110 -8.27 5.93 -7.03
C LYS A 110 -8.94 5.03 -5.99
N PRO A 111 -9.14 3.73 -6.25
CA PRO A 111 -9.61 2.81 -5.23
C PRO A 111 -8.57 2.70 -4.11
N VAL A 112 -9.06 2.61 -2.87
CA VAL A 112 -8.23 2.58 -1.66
C VAL A 112 -8.38 1.25 -0.95
N ILE A 113 -7.27 0.67 -0.55
CA ILE A 113 -7.21 -0.46 0.37
C ILE A 113 -6.75 0.08 1.72
N GLN A 114 -7.64 0.08 2.70
CA GLN A 114 -7.30 0.44 4.07
C GLN A 114 -6.90 -0.80 4.86
N ILE A 115 -5.75 -0.69 5.55
CA ILE A 115 -5.25 -1.73 6.44
C ILE A 115 -5.34 -1.22 7.87
N GLU A 116 -5.89 -2.02 8.76
CA GLU A 116 -5.80 -1.79 10.18
C GLU A 116 -4.35 -1.90 10.66
N GLY A 117 -3.90 -0.92 11.43
CA GLY A 117 -2.55 -0.88 11.99
C GLY A 117 -2.56 -0.65 13.49
N ASN A 118 -1.38 -0.51 14.06
CA ASN A 118 -1.21 -0.10 15.45
C ASN A 118 -1.33 1.42 15.53
N GLY A 119 -2.35 1.92 16.20
CA GLY A 119 -2.53 3.33 16.45
C GLY A 119 -3.99 3.73 16.65
N PRO A 120 -4.27 4.83 17.36
CA PRO A 120 -5.62 5.22 17.71
C PRO A 120 -6.51 5.60 16.49
N GLN A 121 -5.90 5.90 15.36
CA GLN A 121 -6.61 6.27 14.13
C GLN A 121 -6.76 5.12 13.11
N PHE A 122 -6.35 3.89 13.47
CA PHE A 122 -6.35 2.74 12.57
C PHE A 122 -7.10 1.55 13.17
N THR A 123 -8.15 1.85 13.90
CA THR A 123 -9.06 0.82 14.43
C THR A 123 -10.04 0.38 13.35
N LYS A 124 -10.63 -0.80 13.53
CA LYS A 124 -11.73 -1.30 12.71
C LYS A 124 -12.85 -0.27 12.54
N SER A 125 -13.24 0.39 13.63
CA SER A 125 -14.29 1.43 13.61
C SER A 125 -13.90 2.64 12.77
N PHE A 126 -12.62 3.02 12.76
CA PHE A 126 -12.14 4.10 11.89
C PHE A 126 -12.20 3.69 10.41
N ALA A 127 -11.74 2.49 10.07
CA ALA A 127 -11.81 1.99 8.70
C ALA A 127 -13.25 1.89 8.18
N GLU A 128 -14.17 1.43 9.02
CA GLU A 128 -15.61 1.40 8.70
C GLU A 128 -16.19 2.82 8.52
N ALA A 129 -15.81 3.77 9.36
CA ALA A 129 -16.25 5.17 9.24
C ALA A 129 -15.73 5.80 7.95
N GLN A 130 -14.47 5.58 7.60
CA GLN A 130 -13.89 6.04 6.33
C GLN A 130 -14.61 5.42 5.13
N ARG A 131 -14.92 4.13 5.16
CA ARG A 131 -15.68 3.48 4.10
C ARG A 131 -17.09 4.05 3.93
N ARG A 132 -17.78 4.39 5.03
CA ARG A 132 -19.09 5.05 4.97
C ARG A 132 -19.01 6.45 4.39
N LEU A 133 -17.95 7.18 4.74
CA LEU A 133 -17.74 8.56 4.31
C LEU A 133 -17.30 8.65 2.85
N LEU A 134 -16.32 7.81 2.46
CA LEU A 134 -15.65 7.90 1.17
C LEU A 134 -16.22 6.93 0.10
N GLY A 135 -17.20 6.11 0.49
CA GLY A 135 -17.95 5.29 -0.44
C GLY A 135 -17.36 3.90 -0.69
N ARG A 136 -17.93 3.22 -1.70
CA ARG A 136 -17.75 1.79 -1.95
C ARG A 136 -16.37 1.37 -2.49
N TYR A 137 -15.55 2.32 -2.88
CA TYR A 137 -14.19 2.07 -3.41
C TYR A 137 -13.10 2.13 -2.33
N VAL A 138 -13.51 2.26 -1.07
CA VAL A 138 -12.64 1.99 0.08
C VAL A 138 -12.85 0.52 0.50
N PHE A 139 -11.83 -0.28 0.32
CA PHE A 139 -11.79 -1.70 0.67
C PHE A 139 -11.07 -1.86 2.01
N CYS A 140 -11.69 -2.55 2.95
CA CYS A 140 -11.10 -2.78 4.27
C CYS A 140 -11.10 -4.27 4.60
N SER A 141 -10.03 -4.76 5.22
CA SER A 141 -10.03 -6.06 5.88
C SER A 141 -10.47 -5.88 7.33
N THR A 142 -11.69 -6.28 7.68
CA THR A 142 -12.28 -5.93 8.98
C THR A 142 -12.62 -7.10 9.90
N ASN A 143 -12.57 -8.33 9.41
CA ASN A 143 -13.00 -9.52 10.15
C ASN A 143 -11.91 -10.59 10.17
N TYR A 144 -10.72 -10.25 10.66
CA TYR A 144 -9.64 -11.21 10.81
C TYR A 144 -9.55 -11.72 12.26
N ILE A 145 -9.14 -12.97 12.39
CA ILE A 145 -9.02 -13.67 13.67
C ILE A 145 -7.65 -13.39 14.31
N ASN A 146 -6.63 -13.26 13.48
CA ASN A 146 -5.24 -13.06 13.89
C ASN A 146 -4.45 -12.31 12.79
N LYS A 147 -3.19 -11.97 13.09
CA LYS A 147 -2.31 -11.24 12.17
C LYS A 147 -2.11 -11.95 10.82
N LYS A 148 -1.97 -13.27 10.82
CA LYS A 148 -1.81 -14.05 9.58
C LYS A 148 -3.06 -13.96 8.71
N ASP A 149 -4.23 -14.01 9.30
CA ASP A 149 -5.50 -13.84 8.61
C ASP A 149 -5.66 -12.41 8.06
N GLN A 150 -5.27 -11.39 8.84
CA GLN A 150 -5.21 -10.00 8.39
C GLN A 150 -4.34 -9.85 7.12
N ILE A 151 -3.14 -10.43 7.13
CA ILE A 151 -2.22 -10.39 5.99
C ILE A 151 -2.87 -11.05 4.77
N ASN A 152 -3.43 -12.24 4.93
CA ASN A 152 -4.07 -12.97 3.83
C ASN A 152 -5.28 -12.21 3.27
N GLN A 153 -6.13 -11.64 4.12
CA GLN A 153 -7.27 -10.83 3.68
C GLN A 153 -6.80 -9.58 2.94
N THR A 154 -5.74 -8.92 3.41
CA THR A 154 -5.16 -7.76 2.74
C THR A 154 -4.61 -8.14 1.36
N ILE A 155 -3.90 -9.26 1.24
CA ILE A 155 -3.43 -9.76 -0.07
C ILE A 155 -4.62 -10.03 -1.00
N ASN A 156 -5.67 -10.68 -0.53
CA ASN A 156 -6.86 -10.94 -1.32
C ASN A 156 -7.54 -9.65 -1.80
N LEU A 157 -7.54 -8.58 -0.99
CA LEU A 157 -8.05 -7.27 -1.40
C LEU A 157 -7.16 -6.63 -2.47
N ILE A 158 -5.84 -6.69 -2.32
CA ILE A 158 -4.89 -6.20 -3.33
C ILE A 158 -5.15 -6.90 -4.66
N LEU A 159 -5.22 -8.23 -4.66
CA LEU A 159 -5.49 -9.02 -5.86
C LEU A 159 -6.84 -8.71 -6.49
N LYS A 160 -7.88 -8.57 -5.67
CA LYS A 160 -9.22 -8.18 -6.12
C LYS A 160 -9.20 -6.83 -6.83
N VAL A 161 -8.55 -5.82 -6.23
CA VAL A 161 -8.46 -4.48 -6.81
C VAL A 161 -7.67 -4.50 -8.12
N ILE A 162 -6.54 -5.20 -8.16
CA ILE A 162 -5.75 -5.36 -9.39
C ILE A 162 -6.57 -6.04 -10.49
N TYR A 163 -7.32 -7.09 -10.15
CA TYR A 163 -8.19 -7.78 -11.07
C TYR A 163 -9.27 -6.85 -11.63
N LEU A 164 -9.95 -6.09 -10.76
CA LEU A 164 -10.96 -5.13 -11.17
C LEU A 164 -10.39 -4.06 -12.11
N ILE A 165 -9.22 -3.50 -11.80
CA ILE A 165 -8.56 -2.50 -12.63
C ILE A 165 -8.19 -3.06 -14.02
N LYS A 166 -7.71 -4.30 -14.08
CA LYS A 166 -7.25 -4.91 -15.34
C LYS A 166 -8.37 -5.40 -16.23
N LEU A 167 -9.43 -5.94 -15.67
CA LEU A 167 -10.45 -6.68 -16.42
C LEU A 167 -11.82 -6.01 -16.46
N ASP A 168 -12.12 -5.12 -15.53
CA ASP A 168 -13.40 -4.43 -15.47
C ASP A 168 -13.27 -2.95 -15.87
N LYS A 169 -13.46 -2.67 -17.15
CA LYS A 169 -13.42 -1.30 -17.67
C LYS A 169 -14.44 -0.37 -17.00
N LYS A 170 -15.58 -0.90 -16.55
CA LYS A 170 -16.61 -0.13 -15.87
C LYS A 170 -16.22 0.23 -14.45
N PHE A 171 -15.33 -0.55 -13.83
CA PHE A 171 -14.85 -0.30 -12.48
C PHE A 171 -14.15 1.06 -12.36
N LEU A 172 -13.23 1.37 -13.29
CA LEU A 172 -12.53 2.67 -13.27
C LEU A 172 -13.46 3.84 -13.53
N VAL A 173 -14.44 3.69 -14.46
CA VAL A 173 -15.45 4.71 -14.70
C VAL A 173 -16.28 4.93 -13.43
N SER A 174 -16.70 3.88 -12.76
CA SER A 174 -17.49 4.00 -11.53
C SER A 174 -16.69 4.55 -10.34
N CYS A 175 -15.36 4.52 -10.36
CA CYS A 175 -14.52 5.25 -9.40
C CYS A 175 -14.62 6.77 -9.62
N LEU A 176 -14.71 7.22 -10.89
CA LEU A 176 -14.89 8.64 -11.22
C LEU A 176 -16.26 9.16 -10.73
N ASP A 177 -17.30 8.36 -10.83
CA ASP A 177 -18.65 8.73 -10.37
C ASP A 177 -18.75 8.85 -8.85
N ASN A 178 -17.77 8.32 -8.10
CA ASN A 178 -17.71 8.34 -6.64
C ASN A 178 -16.74 9.40 -6.11
N ALA A 179 -15.90 10.00 -6.95
CA ALA A 179 -14.94 11.02 -6.57
C ALA A 179 -15.61 12.39 -6.43
#